data_fe34c562dbfefa9e70ce2979a9814a49
#
_entry.id   fe34c562dbfefa9e70ce2979a9814a49
#
_cell.length_a   1.000
_cell.length_b   1.000
_cell.length_c   1.000
_cell.angle_alpha   90.00
_cell.angle_beta   90.00
_cell.angle_gamma   90.00
#
_symmetry.space_group_name_H-M   'P 1'
#
loop_
_entity.id
_entity.type
_entity.pdbx_description
1 polymer ?
#
loop_
_entity_poly.entity_id
_entity_poly.type
_entity_poly.pdbx_seq_one_letter_code
_entity_poly.pdbx_strand_id
1 'polypeptide(L)'
;LLALACGEHAYGRPILGVREQLLQQTPQQMLAFQQRHYRAQTCAVSLSGGFDLGHVQQLLEASPFAELPGTTGIDPQQPGLKVQPGVHALELPRLESARLLMLWSAPPAKELMALSGTDLLTTVLAEGRSSRLVRCLREEKQVVESIDMDVHALEQGSLVILEAICPSDRLNEVHQDVSAILRQLQQQVPSATELKRAKRLLDHGHRFAMEGIGSLAQHLGQATLMKRLEPLEEPLSRWHQWQAEDLQQLSRDFDPDLACTLLVRPK
;
A
#
# COMPACT_ATOMS: atom_id res chain seq x y z
N LEU A 1 13.25 6.71 -1.21
CA LEU A 1 12.01 7.34 -0.79
C LEU A 1 11.67 6.99 0.67
N LEU A 2 11.49 5.70 1.03
CA LEU A 2 11.06 5.29 2.38
C LEU A 2 11.96 5.82 3.50
N ALA A 3 13.29 5.77 3.32
CA ALA A 3 14.23 6.30 4.31
C ALA A 3 14.07 7.82 4.53
N LEU A 4 13.78 8.58 3.48
CA LEU A 4 13.52 10.02 3.57
C LEU A 4 12.17 10.31 4.23
N ALA A 5 11.14 9.57 3.83
CA ALA A 5 9.78 9.78 4.29
C ALA A 5 9.54 9.33 5.73
N CYS A 6 10.08 8.17 6.12
CA CYS A 6 9.80 7.54 7.41
C CYS A 6 10.89 7.77 8.47
N GLY A 7 12.06 8.32 8.09
CA GLY A 7 13.15 8.62 9.02
C GLY A 7 13.56 7.42 9.88
N GLU A 8 13.57 7.60 11.19
CA GLU A 8 13.95 6.56 12.17
C GLU A 8 12.87 5.45 12.36
N HIS A 9 11.68 5.62 11.80
CA HIS A 9 10.62 4.61 11.89
C HIS A 9 11.06 3.30 11.22
N ALA A 10 10.58 2.15 11.70
CA ALA A 10 10.94 0.83 11.17
C ALA A 10 10.68 0.70 9.65
N TYR A 11 9.64 1.38 9.13
CA TYR A 11 9.31 1.39 7.70
C TYR A 11 10.30 2.19 6.83
N GLY A 12 11.16 3.02 7.42
CA GLY A 12 12.25 3.70 6.73
C GLY A 12 13.47 2.82 6.46
N ARG A 13 13.54 1.63 7.09
CA ARG A 13 14.68 0.71 6.93
C ARG A 13 14.64 0.03 5.56
N PRO A 14 15.83 -0.21 4.94
CA PRO A 14 15.87 -0.96 3.69
C PRO A 14 15.28 -2.37 3.84
N ILE A 15 14.29 -2.73 3.01
CA ILE A 15 13.61 -4.04 3.08
C ILE A 15 14.61 -5.19 2.87
N LEU A 16 15.58 -5.02 1.97
CA LEU A 16 16.62 -6.01 1.70
C LEU A 16 17.81 -5.93 2.67
N GLY A 17 17.75 -5.05 3.68
CA GLY A 17 18.84 -4.82 4.61
C GLY A 17 20.00 -4.04 4.02
N VAL A 18 21.09 -3.97 4.77
CA VAL A 18 22.35 -3.32 4.39
C VAL A 18 23.40 -4.41 4.17
N ARG A 19 24.08 -4.38 3.04
CA ARG A 19 25.03 -5.42 2.61
C ARG A 19 26.07 -5.76 3.70
N GLU A 20 26.65 -4.74 4.32
CA GLU A 20 27.67 -4.88 5.35
C GLU A 20 27.14 -5.61 6.58
N GLN A 21 25.89 -5.34 6.97
CA GLN A 21 25.22 -6.01 8.08
C GLN A 21 24.83 -7.44 7.72
N LEU A 22 24.35 -7.68 6.49
CA LEU A 22 23.99 -9.01 6.02
C LEU A 22 25.17 -9.97 5.96
N LEU A 23 26.35 -9.47 5.53
CA LEU A 23 27.58 -10.26 5.47
C LEU A 23 28.10 -10.69 6.87
N GLN A 24 27.66 -10.01 7.92
CA GLN A 24 28.03 -10.32 9.31
C GLN A 24 27.04 -11.29 9.97
N GLN A 25 25.89 -11.59 9.32
CA GLN A 25 24.90 -12.52 9.89
C GLN A 25 25.40 -13.95 9.85
N THR A 26 25.18 -14.66 10.95
CA THR A 26 25.50 -16.07 11.08
C THR A 26 24.22 -16.94 11.05
N PRO A 27 24.31 -18.23 10.66
CA PRO A 27 23.17 -19.14 10.74
C PRO A 27 22.55 -19.22 12.15
N GLN A 28 23.36 -19.13 13.18
CA GLN A 28 22.91 -19.14 14.58
C GLN A 28 22.07 -17.92 14.93
N GLN A 29 22.48 -16.72 14.45
CA GLN A 29 21.71 -15.49 14.64
C GLN A 29 20.36 -15.54 13.89
N MET A 30 20.34 -16.10 12.68
CA MET A 30 19.11 -16.31 11.92
C MET A 30 18.16 -17.29 12.62
N LEU A 31 18.68 -18.39 13.15
CA LEU A 31 17.90 -19.35 13.93
C LEU A 31 17.34 -18.71 15.20
N ALA A 32 18.15 -17.94 15.92
CA ALA A 32 17.72 -17.22 17.13
C ALA A 32 16.63 -16.19 16.81
N PHE A 33 16.72 -15.50 15.66
CA PHE A 33 15.68 -14.59 15.17
C PHE A 33 14.37 -15.35 14.88
N GLN A 34 14.45 -16.46 14.16
CA GLN A 34 13.29 -17.30 13.85
C GLN A 34 12.62 -17.77 15.16
N GLN A 35 13.39 -18.35 16.10
CA GLN A 35 12.88 -18.83 17.38
C GLN A 35 12.22 -17.72 18.22
N ARG A 36 12.68 -16.48 18.09
CA ARG A 36 12.11 -15.33 18.81
C ARG A 36 10.81 -14.85 18.16
N HIS A 37 10.71 -14.82 16.84
CA HIS A 37 9.65 -14.12 16.11
C HIS A 37 8.58 -15.04 15.51
N TYR A 38 8.91 -16.30 15.22
CA TYR A 38 7.94 -17.26 14.68
C TYR A 38 7.23 -17.93 15.87
N ARG A 39 6.09 -17.35 16.24
CA ARG A 39 5.27 -17.76 17.38
C ARG A 39 3.87 -18.13 16.92
N ALA A 40 3.15 -18.94 17.70
CA ALA A 40 1.78 -19.31 17.35
C ALA A 40 0.88 -18.10 17.08
N GLN A 41 1.07 -16.98 17.79
CA GLN A 41 0.27 -15.76 17.62
C GLN A 41 0.72 -14.86 16.45
N THR A 42 1.92 -15.09 15.91
CA THR A 42 2.45 -14.33 14.77
C THR A 42 2.40 -15.12 13.47
N CYS A 43 1.80 -16.29 13.48
CA CYS A 43 1.62 -17.15 12.32
C CYS A 43 0.14 -17.43 12.09
N ALA A 44 -0.26 -17.51 10.83
CA ALA A 44 -1.57 -17.97 10.42
C ALA A 44 -1.43 -18.98 9.28
N VAL A 45 -2.24 -20.02 9.32
CA VAL A 45 -2.38 -20.96 8.22
C VAL A 45 -3.74 -20.76 7.58
N SER A 46 -3.75 -20.50 6.30
CA SER A 46 -4.98 -20.37 5.52
C SER A 46 -4.98 -21.37 4.37
N LEU A 47 -6.07 -22.06 4.24
CA LEU A 47 -6.27 -23.10 3.24
C LEU A 47 -7.57 -22.82 2.49
N SER A 48 -7.53 -22.96 1.18
CA SER A 48 -8.71 -22.83 0.32
C SER A 48 -8.66 -23.93 -0.76
N GLY A 49 -9.78 -24.61 -0.97
CA GLY A 49 -9.88 -25.67 -1.98
C GLY A 49 -10.74 -26.83 -1.52
N GLY A 50 -10.72 -27.91 -2.30
CA GLY A 50 -11.43 -29.15 -1.99
C GLY A 50 -10.60 -30.09 -1.15
N PHE A 51 -10.73 -30.06 0.17
CA PHE A 51 -9.99 -30.93 1.08
C PHE A 51 -10.91 -31.44 2.20
N ASP A 52 -10.51 -32.57 2.80
CA ASP A 52 -11.15 -33.07 4.01
C ASP A 52 -10.58 -32.33 5.24
N LEU A 53 -11.48 -31.71 6.01
CA LEU A 53 -11.08 -30.90 7.16
C LEU A 53 -10.39 -31.72 8.25
N GLY A 54 -10.87 -32.94 8.52
CA GLY A 54 -10.31 -33.84 9.53
C GLY A 54 -8.88 -34.27 9.16
N HIS A 55 -8.64 -34.55 7.88
CA HIS A 55 -7.30 -34.88 7.38
C HIS A 55 -6.36 -33.69 7.50
N VAL A 56 -6.78 -32.50 7.11
CA VAL A 56 -5.99 -31.28 7.26
C VAL A 56 -5.64 -31.00 8.72
N GLN A 57 -6.60 -31.15 9.63
CA GLN A 57 -6.35 -30.97 11.06
C GLN A 57 -5.27 -31.92 11.57
N GLN A 58 -5.34 -33.20 11.21
CA GLN A 58 -4.32 -34.20 11.57
C GLN A 58 -2.94 -33.82 11.04
N LEU A 59 -2.86 -33.34 9.80
CA LEU A 59 -1.60 -32.87 9.20
C LEU A 59 -1.02 -31.67 9.93
N LEU A 60 -1.85 -30.72 10.32
CA LEU A 60 -1.43 -29.54 11.07
C LEU A 60 -0.95 -29.90 12.48
N GLU A 61 -1.65 -30.80 13.17
CA GLU A 61 -1.27 -31.32 14.50
C GLU A 61 0.07 -32.10 14.47
N ALA A 62 0.35 -32.79 13.35
CA ALA A 62 1.61 -33.50 13.14
C ALA A 62 2.74 -32.62 12.56
N SER A 63 2.47 -31.37 12.26
CA SER A 63 3.41 -30.44 11.62
C SER A 63 4.20 -29.62 12.65
N PRO A 64 5.34 -29.03 12.25
CA PRO A 64 6.07 -28.09 13.09
C PRO A 64 5.27 -26.87 13.55
N PHE A 65 4.14 -26.56 12.94
CA PHE A 65 3.25 -25.47 13.37
C PHE A 65 2.61 -25.75 14.74
N ALA A 66 2.32 -27.02 15.05
CA ALA A 66 1.78 -27.42 16.35
C ALA A 66 2.77 -27.19 17.50
N GLU A 67 4.07 -27.20 17.20
CA GLU A 67 5.15 -27.00 18.16
C GLU A 67 5.57 -25.54 18.33
N LEU A 68 4.95 -24.60 17.61
CA LEU A 68 5.30 -23.19 17.71
C LEU A 68 5.04 -22.70 19.14
N PRO A 69 6.06 -22.08 19.79
CA PRO A 69 5.90 -21.61 21.15
C PRO A 69 4.88 -20.46 21.24
N GLY A 70 4.15 -20.41 22.34
CA GLY A 70 3.27 -19.30 22.67
C GLY A 70 4.03 -17.97 22.85
N THR A 71 3.31 -16.86 22.89
CA THR A 71 3.93 -15.55 23.18
C THR A 71 4.46 -15.49 24.60
N THR A 72 5.67 -15.00 24.71
CA THR A 72 6.26 -14.56 25.98
C THR A 72 6.61 -13.07 25.95
N GLY A 73 6.26 -12.36 24.88
CA GLY A 73 6.72 -11.02 24.61
C GLY A 73 5.62 -9.96 24.56
N ILE A 74 5.92 -8.81 25.10
CA ILE A 74 5.23 -7.56 24.83
C ILE A 74 5.56 -7.23 23.39
N ASP A 75 4.52 -7.06 22.57
CA ASP A 75 4.67 -6.46 21.26
C ASP A 75 5.14 -5.01 21.49
N PRO A 76 6.38 -4.65 21.11
CA PRO A 76 6.84 -3.29 21.32
C PRO A 76 5.89 -2.37 20.53
N GLN A 77 5.15 -1.53 21.25
CA GLN A 77 4.29 -0.55 20.61
C GLN A 77 5.18 0.33 19.73
N GLN A 78 5.10 0.10 18.43
CA GLN A 78 5.75 0.96 17.47
C GLN A 78 5.00 2.29 17.42
N PRO A 79 5.70 3.42 17.33
CA PRO A 79 5.04 4.71 17.15
C PRO A 79 4.26 4.72 15.84
N GLY A 80 3.13 5.43 15.82
CA GLY A 80 2.38 5.61 14.58
C GLY A 80 3.23 6.26 13.49
N LEU A 81 3.05 5.80 12.26
CA LEU A 81 3.78 6.33 11.11
C LEU A 81 3.42 7.80 10.86
N LYS A 82 4.44 8.62 10.70
CA LYS A 82 4.33 10.00 10.20
C LYS A 82 5.33 10.20 9.08
N VAL A 83 4.84 10.53 7.90
CA VAL A 83 5.67 10.89 6.76
C VAL A 83 6.25 12.29 6.98
N GLN A 84 7.53 12.44 6.72
CA GLN A 84 8.23 13.73 6.76
C GLN A 84 8.07 14.40 5.39
N PRO A 85 7.36 15.54 5.29
CA PRO A 85 7.20 16.25 4.02
C PRO A 85 8.54 16.83 3.54
N GLY A 86 8.65 16.99 2.24
CA GLY A 86 9.80 17.66 1.64
C GLY A 86 10.03 17.22 0.20
N VAL A 87 10.76 18.05 -0.56
CA VAL A 87 11.14 17.78 -1.94
C VAL A 87 12.62 17.47 -2.01
N HIS A 88 12.95 16.30 -2.54
CA HIS A 88 14.29 15.78 -2.67
C HIS A 88 14.61 15.48 -4.13
N ALA A 89 15.89 15.52 -4.51
CA ALA A 89 16.36 15.16 -5.84
C ALA A 89 17.43 14.08 -5.74
N LEU A 90 17.43 13.16 -6.70
CA LEU A 90 18.40 12.07 -6.78
C LEU A 90 18.76 11.81 -8.25
N GLU A 91 20.03 11.61 -8.53
CA GLU A 91 20.51 11.17 -9.83
C GLU A 91 21.01 9.73 -9.75
N LEU A 92 20.57 8.88 -10.67
CA LEU A 92 20.93 7.47 -10.73
C LEU A 92 21.51 7.11 -12.10
N PRO A 93 22.73 6.48 -12.17
CA PRO A 93 23.46 6.27 -13.42
C PRO A 93 22.89 5.18 -14.33
N ARG A 94 21.87 4.43 -13.92
CA ARG A 94 21.29 3.32 -14.69
C ARG A 94 19.79 3.48 -14.93
N LEU A 95 19.29 4.68 -14.75
CA LEU A 95 17.91 5.00 -15.00
C LEU A 95 17.75 5.47 -16.46
N GLU A 96 16.75 4.96 -17.17
CA GLU A 96 16.46 5.36 -18.56
C GLU A 96 15.54 6.58 -18.63
N SER A 97 14.47 6.59 -17.81
CA SER A 97 13.50 7.67 -17.74
C SER A 97 13.48 8.28 -16.34
N ALA A 98 13.15 9.56 -16.22
CA ALA A 98 12.98 10.19 -14.92
C ALA A 98 11.74 9.67 -14.20
N ARG A 99 11.76 9.75 -12.86
CA ARG A 99 10.65 9.32 -12.01
C ARG A 99 10.28 10.40 -11.01
N LEU A 100 9.00 10.70 -10.93
CA LEU A 100 8.39 11.41 -9.82
C LEU A 100 7.85 10.38 -8.83
N LEU A 101 8.28 10.46 -7.59
CA LEU A 101 7.74 9.65 -6.49
C LEU A 101 7.20 10.60 -5.42
N MET A 102 5.95 10.41 -5.02
CA MET A 102 5.35 11.16 -3.91
C MET A 102 4.75 10.17 -2.92
N LEU A 103 4.97 10.40 -1.63
CA LEU A 103 4.55 9.49 -0.57
C LEU A 103 3.86 10.25 0.56
N TRP A 104 2.70 9.73 0.98
CA TRP A 104 1.93 10.21 2.13
C TRP A 104 1.68 9.09 3.12
N SER A 105 1.41 9.45 4.37
CA SER A 105 0.82 8.53 5.34
C SER A 105 -0.68 8.45 5.15
N ALA A 106 -1.23 7.26 5.43
CA ALA A 106 -2.66 6.99 5.43
C ALA A 106 -3.05 6.21 6.69
N PRO A 107 -4.33 6.05 6.99
CA PRO A 107 -4.81 5.33 8.16
C PRO A 107 -4.23 3.90 8.23
N PRO A 108 -3.97 3.38 9.46
CA PRO A 108 -3.44 2.03 9.64
C PRO A 108 -4.43 0.97 9.15
N ALA A 109 -3.90 -0.21 8.78
CA ALA A 109 -4.68 -1.31 8.18
C ALA A 109 -5.90 -1.75 9.01
N LYS A 110 -5.91 -1.51 10.33
CA LYS A 110 -7.04 -1.81 11.22
C LYS A 110 -8.21 -0.83 11.08
N GLU A 111 -7.98 0.37 10.55
CA GLU A 111 -9.00 1.39 10.35
C GLU A 111 -9.68 1.21 8.97
N LEU A 112 -10.40 0.10 8.82
CA LEU A 112 -10.92 -0.39 7.55
C LEU A 112 -11.80 0.63 6.81
N MET A 113 -12.64 1.39 7.54
CA MET A 113 -13.49 2.41 6.92
C MET A 113 -12.65 3.56 6.33
N ALA A 114 -11.72 4.11 7.08
CA ALA A 114 -10.87 5.20 6.63
C ALA A 114 -9.96 4.75 5.47
N LEU A 115 -9.39 3.54 5.56
CA LEU A 115 -8.56 2.97 4.50
C LEU A 115 -9.35 2.75 3.20
N SER A 116 -10.63 2.33 3.29
CA SER A 116 -11.49 2.16 2.12
C SER A 116 -11.76 3.48 1.37
N GLY A 117 -11.78 4.59 2.07
CA GLY A 117 -11.83 5.91 1.44
C GLY A 117 -10.55 6.25 0.67
N THR A 118 -9.40 5.86 1.23
CA THR A 118 -8.10 6.00 0.56
C THR A 118 -8.07 5.20 -0.74
N ASP A 119 -8.55 3.95 -0.74
CA ASP A 119 -8.66 3.11 -1.95
C ASP A 119 -9.54 3.78 -3.03
N LEU A 120 -10.70 4.34 -2.62
CA LEU A 120 -11.57 5.06 -3.53
C LEU A 120 -10.92 6.32 -4.10
N LEU A 121 -10.21 7.08 -3.26
CA LEU A 121 -9.54 8.30 -3.67
C LEU A 121 -8.43 8.02 -4.69
N THR A 122 -7.56 7.04 -4.42
CA THR A 122 -6.51 6.62 -5.36
C THR A 122 -7.09 6.08 -6.66
N THR A 123 -8.21 5.34 -6.59
CA THR A 123 -8.94 4.84 -7.76
C THR A 123 -9.51 5.99 -8.61
N VAL A 124 -10.07 7.03 -8.01
CA VAL A 124 -10.53 8.24 -8.74
C VAL A 124 -9.35 8.94 -9.42
N LEU A 125 -8.21 9.01 -8.74
CA LEU A 125 -7.02 9.74 -9.20
C LEU A 125 -6.24 8.99 -10.28
N ALA A 126 -5.94 7.70 -10.09
CA ALA A 126 -4.96 7.01 -10.93
C ALA A 126 -5.43 5.68 -11.56
N GLU A 127 -6.58 5.10 -11.16
CA GLU A 127 -6.97 3.80 -11.68
C GLU A 127 -7.74 3.90 -13.01
N GLY A 128 -7.14 3.33 -14.05
CA GLY A 128 -7.72 3.25 -15.42
C GLY A 128 -7.63 4.55 -16.22
N ARG A 129 -7.86 4.44 -17.54
CA ARG A 129 -7.62 5.51 -18.53
C ARG A 129 -8.41 6.80 -18.31
N SER A 130 -9.55 6.74 -17.64
CA SER A 130 -10.43 7.89 -17.36
C SER A 130 -10.26 8.47 -15.96
N SER A 131 -9.30 8.01 -15.17
CA SER A 131 -8.92 8.62 -13.90
C SER A 131 -8.24 9.97 -14.14
N ARG A 132 -8.27 10.85 -13.14
CA ARG A 132 -7.86 12.25 -13.33
C ARG A 132 -6.42 12.40 -13.79
N LEU A 133 -5.49 11.71 -13.11
CA LEU A 133 -4.06 11.77 -13.43
C LEU A 133 -3.75 11.10 -14.78
N VAL A 134 -4.23 9.86 -14.95
CA VAL A 134 -3.95 9.10 -16.18
C VAL A 134 -4.53 9.81 -17.40
N ARG A 135 -5.79 10.26 -17.33
CA ARG A 135 -6.41 10.97 -18.42
C ARG A 135 -5.65 12.24 -18.79
N CYS A 136 -5.35 13.09 -17.80
CA CYS A 136 -4.69 14.37 -18.07
C CYS A 136 -3.25 14.19 -18.55
N LEU A 137 -2.43 13.40 -17.83
CA LEU A 137 -1.00 13.38 -18.05
C LEU A 137 -0.58 12.37 -19.12
N ARG A 138 -1.23 11.21 -19.18
CA ARG A 138 -0.89 10.16 -20.15
C ARG A 138 -1.70 10.25 -21.43
N GLU A 139 -3.02 10.42 -21.35
CA GLU A 139 -3.88 10.34 -22.54
C GLU A 139 -3.97 11.68 -23.28
N GLU A 140 -4.13 12.81 -22.56
CA GLU A 140 -4.32 14.13 -23.16
C GLU A 140 -2.99 14.85 -23.42
N LYS A 141 -2.16 15.04 -22.38
CA LYS A 141 -0.88 15.76 -22.50
C LYS A 141 0.27 14.90 -23.02
N GLN A 142 0.22 13.59 -22.82
CA GLN A 142 1.25 12.63 -23.21
C GLN A 142 2.64 12.99 -22.65
N VAL A 143 2.69 13.49 -21.41
CA VAL A 143 3.94 13.89 -20.74
C VAL A 143 4.49 12.82 -19.80
N VAL A 144 3.75 11.72 -19.58
CA VAL A 144 4.19 10.56 -18.80
C VAL A 144 4.01 9.26 -19.60
N GLU A 145 4.90 8.31 -19.39
CA GLU A 145 4.80 6.94 -19.89
C GLU A 145 3.79 6.14 -19.06
N SER A 146 3.90 6.26 -17.73
CA SER A 146 2.95 5.72 -16.76
C SER A 146 2.77 6.67 -15.59
N ILE A 147 1.62 6.55 -14.93
CA ILE A 147 1.34 7.17 -13.65
C ILE A 147 0.39 6.28 -12.86
N ASP A 148 0.80 5.92 -11.67
CA ASP A 148 0.10 5.01 -10.77
C ASP A 148 0.06 5.58 -9.35
N MET A 149 -0.91 5.15 -8.55
CA MET A 149 -1.05 5.57 -7.16
C MET A 149 -1.58 4.40 -6.33
N ASP A 150 -0.74 3.84 -5.46
CA ASP A 150 -1.00 2.61 -4.71
C ASP A 150 -1.11 2.84 -3.21
N VAL A 151 -1.95 2.04 -2.56
CA VAL A 151 -2.12 2.01 -1.10
C VAL A 151 -1.43 0.77 -0.54
N HIS A 152 -0.44 0.97 0.30
CA HIS A 152 0.22 -0.08 1.06
C HIS A 152 -0.32 -0.10 2.48
N ALA A 153 -1.31 -0.96 2.74
CA ALA A 153 -1.93 -1.11 4.05
C ALA A 153 -0.95 -1.76 5.05
N LEU A 154 -0.55 -1.02 6.08
CA LEU A 154 0.42 -1.44 7.08
C LEU A 154 -0.14 -1.24 8.49
N GLU A 155 0.44 -1.93 9.47
CA GLU A 155 -0.08 -2.03 10.83
C GLU A 155 -0.05 -0.69 11.61
N GLN A 156 1.04 0.07 11.49
CA GLN A 156 1.29 1.30 12.28
C GLN A 156 0.92 2.60 11.54
N GLY A 157 0.34 2.46 10.36
CA GLY A 157 -0.01 3.53 9.43
C GLY A 157 0.31 3.07 8.02
N SER A 158 -0.62 3.29 7.08
CA SER A 158 -0.45 2.90 5.68
C SER A 158 0.34 3.94 4.91
N LEU A 159 0.84 3.56 3.75
CA LEU A 159 1.54 4.45 2.83
C LEU A 159 0.75 4.56 1.54
N VAL A 160 0.61 5.77 1.03
CA VAL A 160 0.14 6.01 -0.34
C VAL A 160 1.32 6.48 -1.16
N ILE A 161 1.60 5.79 -2.24
CA ILE A 161 2.72 6.10 -3.13
C ILE A 161 2.17 6.43 -4.51
N LEU A 162 2.51 7.60 -5.01
CA LEU A 162 2.34 7.97 -6.41
C LEU A 162 3.68 7.83 -7.11
N GLU A 163 3.70 7.12 -8.24
CA GLU A 163 4.84 7.05 -9.14
C GLU A 163 4.43 7.51 -10.53
N ALA A 164 5.22 8.40 -11.14
CA ALA A 164 5.09 8.75 -12.54
C ALA A 164 6.45 8.61 -13.25
N ILE A 165 6.44 7.98 -14.42
CA ILE A 165 7.61 7.81 -15.29
C ILE A 165 7.47 8.77 -16.46
N CYS A 166 8.50 9.57 -16.70
CA CYS A 166 8.45 10.59 -17.75
C CYS A 166 9.86 10.92 -18.33
N PRO A 167 9.93 11.60 -19.47
CA PRO A 167 11.19 12.18 -19.95
C PRO A 167 11.80 13.15 -18.93
N SER A 168 13.13 13.19 -18.84
CA SER A 168 13.85 13.97 -17.82
C SER A 168 13.57 15.47 -17.88
N ASP A 169 13.38 16.02 -19.08
CA ASP A 169 13.06 17.43 -19.31
C ASP A 169 11.61 17.79 -18.88
N ARG A 170 10.75 16.81 -18.76
CA ARG A 170 9.35 16.97 -18.34
C ARG A 170 9.09 16.80 -16.83
N LEU A 171 10.06 16.29 -16.07
CA LEU A 171 9.88 15.92 -14.66
C LEU A 171 9.30 17.04 -13.79
N ASN A 172 9.77 18.27 -13.96
CA ASN A 172 9.26 19.41 -13.19
C ASN A 172 7.85 19.80 -13.60
N GLU A 173 7.51 19.73 -14.89
CA GLU A 173 6.16 19.95 -15.41
C GLU A 173 5.18 18.90 -14.86
N VAL A 174 5.58 17.63 -14.90
CA VAL A 174 4.79 16.51 -14.35
C VAL A 174 4.52 16.71 -12.86
N HIS A 175 5.53 17.10 -12.07
CA HIS A 175 5.36 17.38 -10.65
C HIS A 175 4.37 18.55 -10.40
N GLN A 176 4.43 19.61 -11.19
CA GLN A 176 3.51 20.74 -11.09
C GLN A 176 2.07 20.33 -11.46
N ASP A 177 1.92 19.60 -12.55
CA ASP A 177 0.62 19.12 -13.02
C ASP A 177 -0.04 18.15 -12.03
N VAL A 178 0.72 17.18 -11.49
CA VAL A 178 0.24 16.26 -10.44
C VAL A 178 -0.24 17.08 -9.24
N SER A 179 0.59 18.02 -8.78
CA SER A 179 0.25 18.89 -7.65
C SER A 179 -1.01 19.73 -7.90
N ALA A 180 -1.18 20.24 -9.12
CA ALA A 180 -2.37 20.99 -9.50
C ALA A 180 -3.63 20.13 -9.49
N ILE A 181 -3.57 18.90 -10.01
CA ILE A 181 -4.69 17.94 -10.04
C ILE A 181 -5.09 17.54 -8.61
N LEU A 182 -4.13 17.27 -7.73
CA LEU A 182 -4.41 16.95 -6.32
C LEU A 182 -5.08 18.12 -5.61
N ARG A 183 -4.58 19.36 -5.76
CA ARG A 183 -5.22 20.56 -5.20
C ARG A 183 -6.58 20.86 -5.81
N GLN A 184 -6.79 20.56 -7.09
CA GLN A 184 -8.09 20.70 -7.73
C GLN A 184 -9.14 19.79 -7.09
N LEU A 185 -8.77 18.56 -6.71
CA LEU A 185 -9.69 17.64 -6.05
C LEU A 185 -10.13 18.15 -4.67
N GLN A 186 -9.28 18.91 -3.97
CA GLN A 186 -9.65 19.55 -2.71
C GLN A 186 -10.68 20.67 -2.88
N GLN A 187 -10.76 21.25 -4.07
CA GLN A 187 -11.68 22.35 -4.38
C GLN A 187 -12.95 21.92 -5.12
N GLN A 188 -12.85 20.81 -5.86
CA GLN A 188 -13.92 20.30 -6.71
C GLN A 188 -14.27 18.87 -6.34
N VAL A 189 -15.48 18.67 -5.85
CA VAL A 189 -16.05 17.37 -5.53
C VAL A 189 -15.95 16.43 -6.74
N PRO A 190 -15.56 15.16 -6.57
CA PRO A 190 -15.63 14.17 -7.65
C PRO A 190 -17.03 14.09 -8.22
N SER A 191 -17.17 14.04 -9.53
CA SER A 191 -18.47 13.87 -10.16
C SER A 191 -19.09 12.51 -9.80
N ALA A 192 -20.43 12.43 -9.87
CA ALA A 192 -21.14 11.16 -9.65
C ALA A 192 -20.65 10.03 -10.59
N THR A 193 -20.22 10.39 -11.81
CA THR A 193 -19.66 9.45 -12.77
C THR A 193 -18.30 8.92 -12.34
N GLU A 194 -17.39 9.79 -11.83
CA GLU A 194 -16.08 9.39 -11.33
C GLU A 194 -16.24 8.45 -10.11
N LEU A 195 -17.06 8.84 -9.14
CA LEU A 195 -17.30 8.04 -7.95
C LEU A 195 -17.93 6.68 -8.29
N LYS A 196 -18.96 6.65 -9.14
CA LYS A 196 -19.59 5.41 -9.59
C LYS A 196 -18.61 4.49 -10.31
N ARG A 197 -17.74 5.06 -11.15
CA ARG A 197 -16.70 4.30 -11.86
C ARG A 197 -15.70 3.71 -10.85
N ALA A 198 -15.20 4.50 -9.90
CA ALA A 198 -14.25 4.04 -8.90
C ALA A 198 -14.82 2.90 -8.04
N LYS A 199 -16.03 3.07 -7.50
CA LYS A 199 -16.73 2.01 -6.75
C LYS A 199 -16.85 0.72 -7.56
N ARG A 200 -17.25 0.82 -8.84
CA ARG A 200 -17.39 -0.35 -9.71
C ARG A 200 -16.05 -1.04 -10.01
N LEU A 201 -14.96 -0.29 -10.15
CA LEU A 201 -13.63 -0.87 -10.34
C LEU A 201 -13.18 -1.65 -9.12
N LEU A 202 -13.34 -1.09 -7.92
CA LEU A 202 -13.03 -1.77 -6.67
C LEU A 202 -13.90 -3.00 -6.45
N ASP A 203 -15.23 -2.90 -6.68
CA ASP A 203 -16.15 -4.04 -6.60
C ASP A 203 -15.70 -5.19 -7.52
N HIS A 204 -15.44 -4.89 -8.80
CA HIS A 204 -15.03 -5.91 -9.76
C HIS A 204 -13.65 -6.47 -9.42
N GLY A 205 -12.70 -5.63 -9.05
CA GLY A 205 -11.36 -6.04 -8.64
C GLY A 205 -11.40 -6.99 -7.45
N HIS A 206 -12.16 -6.64 -6.43
CA HIS A 206 -12.35 -7.47 -5.23
C HIS A 206 -12.99 -8.82 -5.57
N ARG A 207 -14.12 -8.83 -6.30
CA ARG A 207 -14.78 -10.08 -6.71
C ARG A 207 -13.86 -10.96 -7.53
N PHE A 208 -13.17 -10.40 -8.51
CA PHE A 208 -12.23 -11.14 -9.34
C PHE A 208 -11.06 -11.71 -8.52
N ALA A 209 -10.51 -10.95 -7.56
CA ALA A 209 -9.46 -11.42 -6.67
C ALA A 209 -9.92 -12.60 -5.80
N MET A 210 -11.21 -12.66 -5.42
CA MET A 210 -11.77 -13.74 -4.59
C MET A 210 -12.16 -15.00 -5.40
N GLU A 211 -12.17 -14.99 -6.73
CA GLU A 211 -12.40 -16.17 -7.56
C GLU A 211 -11.24 -17.18 -7.51
N GLY A 212 -10.02 -16.69 -7.30
CA GLY A 212 -8.82 -17.52 -7.25
C GLY A 212 -8.65 -18.20 -5.88
N ILE A 213 -8.54 -19.54 -5.87
CA ILE A 213 -8.32 -20.33 -4.63
C ILE A 213 -7.11 -19.82 -3.85
N GLY A 214 -5.99 -19.56 -4.54
CA GLY A 214 -4.76 -19.05 -3.92
C GLY A 214 -4.94 -17.62 -3.38
N SER A 215 -5.59 -16.75 -4.14
CA SER A 215 -5.88 -15.37 -3.71
C SER A 215 -6.80 -15.32 -2.50
N LEU A 216 -7.80 -16.18 -2.46
CA LEU A 216 -8.71 -16.32 -1.32
C LEU A 216 -7.94 -16.79 -0.07
N ALA A 217 -7.11 -17.82 -0.18
CA ALA A 217 -6.27 -18.27 0.93
C ALA A 217 -5.33 -17.17 1.43
N GLN A 218 -4.68 -16.45 0.53
CA GLN A 218 -3.81 -15.32 0.89
C GLN A 218 -4.59 -14.22 1.60
N HIS A 219 -5.74 -13.81 1.07
CA HIS A 219 -6.60 -12.79 1.66
C HIS A 219 -7.02 -13.15 3.09
N LEU A 220 -7.56 -14.36 3.28
CA LEU A 220 -7.99 -14.85 4.60
C LEU A 220 -6.82 -14.98 5.58
N GLY A 221 -5.66 -15.46 5.12
CA GLY A 221 -4.47 -15.56 5.95
C GLY A 221 -3.96 -14.21 6.43
N GLN A 222 -3.88 -13.23 5.54
CA GLN A 222 -3.49 -11.85 5.90
C GLN A 222 -4.52 -11.20 6.82
N ALA A 223 -5.82 -11.35 6.54
CA ALA A 223 -6.88 -10.82 7.38
C ALA A 223 -6.84 -11.40 8.80
N THR A 224 -6.55 -12.70 8.92
CA THR A 224 -6.38 -13.38 10.21
C THR A 224 -5.18 -12.83 10.99
N LEU A 225 -4.01 -12.70 10.35
CA LEU A 225 -2.81 -12.14 10.97
C LEU A 225 -3.02 -10.71 11.46
N MET A 226 -3.68 -9.89 10.68
CA MET A 226 -3.95 -8.49 11.00
C MET A 226 -5.17 -8.29 11.90
N LYS A 227 -5.78 -9.39 12.38
CA LYS A 227 -7.00 -9.37 13.24
C LYS A 227 -8.15 -8.56 12.64
N ARG A 228 -8.31 -8.64 11.32
CA ARG A 228 -9.33 -7.95 10.53
C ARG A 228 -10.17 -8.89 9.66
N LEU A 229 -10.34 -10.14 10.12
CA LEU A 229 -11.18 -11.11 9.42
C LEU A 229 -12.64 -10.64 9.43
N GLU A 230 -13.21 -10.50 8.26
CA GLU A 230 -14.58 -10.03 8.03
C GLU A 230 -15.22 -10.83 6.89
N PRO A 231 -16.56 -10.76 6.73
CA PRO A 231 -17.22 -11.34 5.57
C PRO A 231 -16.68 -10.79 4.26
N LEU A 232 -16.54 -11.63 3.23
CA LEU A 232 -15.94 -11.24 1.94
C LEU A 232 -16.68 -10.09 1.23
N GLU A 233 -17.96 -9.91 1.52
CA GLU A 233 -18.79 -8.84 0.95
C GLU A 233 -18.69 -7.50 1.72
N GLU A 234 -18.10 -7.50 2.91
CA GLU A 234 -18.02 -6.29 3.75
C GLU A 234 -17.23 -5.14 3.13
N PRO A 235 -16.10 -5.37 2.44
CA PRO A 235 -15.39 -4.31 1.73
C PRO A 235 -16.26 -3.59 0.69
N LEU A 236 -17.13 -4.32 -0.04
CA LEU A 236 -18.05 -3.76 -1.03
C LEU A 236 -19.02 -2.77 -0.37
N SER A 237 -19.65 -3.20 0.74
CA SER A 237 -20.58 -2.38 1.53
C SER A 237 -19.90 -1.09 2.01
N ARG A 238 -18.66 -1.19 2.42
CA ARG A 238 -17.87 -0.08 2.95
C ARG A 238 -17.55 0.96 1.90
N TRP A 239 -17.12 0.57 0.68
CA TRP A 239 -16.90 1.50 -0.42
C TRP A 239 -18.19 2.23 -0.84
N HIS A 240 -19.34 1.54 -0.78
CA HIS A 240 -20.62 2.15 -1.14
C HIS A 240 -21.12 3.23 -0.17
N GLN A 241 -20.63 3.25 1.07
CA GLN A 241 -20.98 4.28 2.07
C GLN A 241 -20.38 5.64 1.77
N TRP A 242 -19.20 5.70 1.12
CA TRP A 242 -18.51 6.95 0.80
C TRP A 242 -19.29 7.81 -0.20
N GLN A 243 -19.37 9.12 0.10
CA GLN A 243 -19.94 10.11 -0.79
C GLN A 243 -18.81 10.94 -1.45
N ALA A 244 -19.15 11.72 -2.46
CA ALA A 244 -18.17 12.50 -3.19
C ALA A 244 -17.54 13.61 -2.33
N GLU A 245 -18.34 14.19 -1.44
CA GLU A 245 -17.93 15.21 -0.47
C GLU A 245 -16.94 14.65 0.56
N ASP A 246 -17.13 13.39 1.00
CA ASP A 246 -16.20 12.72 1.91
C ASP A 246 -14.83 12.53 1.26
N LEU A 247 -14.79 12.17 -0.02
CA LEU A 247 -13.53 12.04 -0.78
C LEU A 247 -12.86 13.38 -1.01
N GLN A 248 -13.63 14.45 -1.24
CA GLN A 248 -13.07 15.79 -1.31
C GLN A 248 -12.43 16.19 0.02
N GLN A 249 -13.08 15.91 1.13
CA GLN A 249 -12.50 16.17 2.45
C GLN A 249 -11.23 15.36 2.68
N LEU A 250 -11.27 14.05 2.40
CA LEU A 250 -10.13 13.14 2.53
C LEU A 250 -8.94 13.57 1.65
N SER A 251 -9.20 14.17 0.47
CA SER A 251 -8.13 14.60 -0.43
C SER A 251 -7.18 15.64 0.16
N ARG A 252 -7.58 16.31 1.24
CA ARG A 252 -6.72 17.27 1.97
C ARG A 252 -5.55 16.60 2.67
N ASP A 253 -5.70 15.32 3.05
CA ASP A 253 -4.62 14.54 3.65
C ASP A 253 -3.56 14.15 2.61
N PHE A 254 -3.89 14.30 1.32
CA PHE A 254 -3.01 14.07 0.17
C PHE A 254 -2.58 15.37 -0.51
N ASP A 255 -2.52 16.46 0.25
CA ASP A 255 -1.96 17.70 -0.25
C ASP A 255 -0.50 17.47 -0.68
N PRO A 256 -0.08 17.99 -1.86
CA PRO A 256 1.30 17.85 -2.32
C PRO A 256 2.34 18.37 -1.32
N ASP A 257 2.00 19.39 -0.53
CA ASP A 257 2.91 19.97 0.46
C ASP A 257 3.09 19.08 1.71
N LEU A 258 2.22 18.08 1.89
CA LEU A 258 2.34 17.05 2.92
C LEU A 258 3.12 15.81 2.45
N ALA A 259 3.47 15.73 1.18
CA ALA A 259 4.19 14.59 0.61
C ALA A 259 5.69 14.63 0.89
N CYS A 260 6.28 13.46 1.08
CA CYS A 260 7.70 13.27 0.78
C CYS A 260 7.85 13.04 -0.72
N THR A 261 8.38 14.02 -1.43
CA THR A 261 8.55 13.99 -2.88
C THR A 261 10.00 13.70 -3.23
N LEU A 262 10.23 12.77 -4.16
CA LEU A 262 11.55 12.45 -4.69
C LEU A 262 11.56 12.56 -6.23
N LEU A 263 12.35 13.48 -6.73
CA LEU A 263 12.60 13.70 -8.15
C LEU A 263 13.84 12.92 -8.55
N VAL A 264 13.67 11.83 -9.30
CA VAL A 264 14.78 10.96 -9.72
C VAL A 264 15.06 11.19 -11.19
N ARG A 265 16.33 11.46 -11.52
CA ARG A 265 16.81 11.68 -12.89
C ARG A 265 17.86 10.67 -13.29
N PRO A 266 17.92 10.30 -14.57
CA PRO A 266 19.15 9.73 -15.16
C PRO A 266 20.35 10.67 -14.93
N LYS A 267 21.52 10.08 -14.70
CA LYS A 267 22.78 10.83 -14.57
C LYS A 267 23.39 11.09 -15.93
#